data_de228945a597124a1f1cc20d8cfea88b
#
_entry.id   de228945a597124a1f1cc20d8cfea88b
#
_cell.length_a   1.000
_cell.length_b   1.000
_cell.length_c   1.000
_cell.angle_alpha   90.00
_cell.angle_beta   90.00
_cell.angle_gamma   90.00
#
_symmetry.space_group_name_H-M   'P 1'
#
loop_
_entity.id
_entity.type
_entity.pdbx_description
1 polymer ?
#
loop_
_entity_poly.entity_id
_entity_poly.type
_entity_poly.pdbx_seq_one_letter_code
_entity_poly.pdbx_strand_id
1 'polypeptide(L)'
;MAKYIFVTGGVVSGLGKGLTAASLGRILKQRGQKVFMQKLDPYINVDPGTMSPYQHGEVFVTADGAETDLDLGHYERFIDEQLNKNSSITTGRIYSNVISKERRGDYLGATVQVVPHITNEIKERIYAAARSSKADIVITEIGGTTGDIESLPFIEAIRQVRLDLGYENTVYIHTTLLPYIGASHEVKTKPTQHSVKELRGLGIQPDFIVCRSEHHIEKELKDKISLFCNVPTQNVISNYDVENLYELPRMLLDQKMDDLVLQHLQINAPAAHMDEWDALVNRVKNLNQELNIALVGKYVQLPDAYLSVNEALRHAGYYVNSVVINSEELNKENVAERLKDADGIIVPGGFGDRGIAGMIDAIEYARTNKVPLLGICLGMQLITIEYARNVCGIKDANSLEFDELCKNPVINLMSDQSLEDMGGTQRLGDYECQLNSGTHAARLYGKELIKERHRHRYEFNNNYKDVLVENGLKVAGFNPERNLVEIVEIEDHPYYVGCQFHPEFTSRPNRAQPLFQGLISAAHDRKYNK
;
A
#
# COMPACT_ATOMS: atom_id res chain seq x y z
N MET A 1 24.01 5.04 -17.63
CA MET A 1 22.93 4.11 -18.05
C MET A 1 22.31 3.57 -16.76
N ALA A 2 20.98 3.52 -16.66
CA ALA A 2 20.33 2.94 -15.48
C ALA A 2 20.66 1.43 -15.38
N LYS A 3 20.73 0.93 -14.16
CA LYS A 3 20.92 -0.49 -13.83
C LYS A 3 19.57 -1.10 -13.42
N TYR A 4 19.42 -2.40 -13.61
CA TYR A 4 18.14 -3.08 -13.41
C TYR A 4 18.28 -4.29 -12.49
N ILE A 5 17.44 -4.37 -11.48
CA ILE A 5 17.35 -5.48 -10.54
C ILE A 5 15.96 -6.12 -10.71
N PHE A 6 15.92 -7.40 -11.00
CA PHE A 6 14.68 -8.16 -11.15
C PHE A 6 14.51 -9.11 -9.98
N VAL A 7 13.38 -9.01 -9.28
CA VAL A 7 13.05 -9.87 -8.15
C VAL A 7 11.94 -10.82 -8.57
N THR A 8 12.28 -12.10 -8.65
CA THR A 8 11.34 -13.19 -8.93
C THR A 8 11.10 -14.02 -7.68
N GLY A 9 10.06 -14.84 -7.67
CA GLY A 9 9.81 -15.75 -6.55
C GLY A 9 9.27 -17.08 -6.99
N GLY A 10 9.49 -18.08 -6.17
CA GLY A 10 9.02 -19.42 -6.43
C GLY A 10 8.64 -20.17 -5.18
N VAL A 11 8.03 -21.35 -5.36
CA VAL A 11 7.46 -22.24 -4.35
C VAL A 11 6.03 -21.89 -3.98
N VAL A 12 5.79 -20.68 -3.39
CA VAL A 12 4.46 -20.20 -3.00
C VAL A 12 4.37 -18.67 -3.15
N SER A 13 3.15 -18.13 -3.17
CA SER A 13 2.90 -16.69 -3.04
C SER A 13 3.16 -16.21 -1.60
N GLY A 14 3.24 -14.90 -1.39
CA GLY A 14 3.39 -14.34 -0.04
C GLY A 14 4.78 -14.51 0.59
N LEU A 15 5.82 -14.83 -0.19
CA LEU A 15 7.21 -14.99 0.29
C LEU A 15 7.92 -13.69 0.68
N GLY A 16 7.27 -12.54 0.50
CA GLY A 16 7.86 -11.24 0.78
C GLY A 16 8.85 -10.77 -0.30
N LYS A 17 8.59 -11.09 -1.58
CA LYS A 17 9.33 -10.51 -2.73
C LYS A 17 9.35 -8.97 -2.66
N GLY A 18 8.18 -8.36 -2.49
CA GLY A 18 8.01 -6.92 -2.39
C GLY A 18 8.80 -6.31 -1.24
N LEU A 19 8.74 -6.92 -0.06
CA LEU A 19 9.50 -6.48 1.10
C LEU A 19 11.02 -6.64 0.91
N THR A 20 11.46 -7.72 0.27
CA THR A 20 12.88 -7.90 -0.10
C THR A 20 13.34 -6.81 -1.07
N ALA A 21 12.54 -6.55 -2.12
CA ALA A 21 12.81 -5.51 -3.11
C ALA A 21 12.84 -4.11 -2.46
N ALA A 22 11.85 -3.78 -1.63
CA ALA A 22 11.74 -2.52 -0.92
C ALA A 22 12.89 -2.31 0.08
N SER A 23 13.27 -3.36 0.82
CA SER A 23 14.39 -3.33 1.76
C SER A 23 15.72 -3.07 1.07
N LEU A 24 15.98 -3.77 -0.04
CA LEU A 24 17.17 -3.51 -0.86
C LEU A 24 17.13 -2.09 -1.43
N GLY A 25 15.98 -1.64 -1.93
CA GLY A 25 15.76 -0.27 -2.42
C GLY A 25 16.09 0.78 -1.37
N ARG A 26 15.67 0.55 -0.11
CA ARG A 26 15.99 1.43 1.03
C ARG A 26 17.51 1.52 1.25
N ILE A 27 18.20 0.39 1.28
CA ILE A 27 19.64 0.36 1.52
C ILE A 27 20.38 1.07 0.37
N LEU A 28 20.03 0.78 -0.88
CA LEU A 28 20.66 1.40 -2.04
C LEU A 28 20.44 2.92 -2.09
N LYS A 29 19.25 3.39 -1.67
CA LYS A 29 18.96 4.82 -1.49
C LYS A 29 19.89 5.43 -0.43
N GLN A 30 20.11 4.76 0.69
CA GLN A 30 21.06 5.22 1.73
C GLN A 30 22.51 5.20 1.27
N ARG A 31 22.81 4.48 0.20
CA ARG A 31 24.10 4.50 -0.50
C ARG A 31 24.18 5.55 -1.62
N GLY A 32 23.24 6.51 -1.62
CA GLY A 32 23.20 7.63 -2.55
C GLY A 32 22.69 7.31 -3.94
N GLN A 33 22.08 6.12 -4.17
CA GLN A 33 21.49 5.77 -5.45
C GLN A 33 20.08 6.31 -5.56
N LYS A 34 19.72 6.86 -6.72
CA LYS A 34 18.32 7.16 -7.04
C LYS A 34 17.61 5.88 -7.49
N VAL A 35 16.76 5.35 -6.62
CA VAL A 35 16.04 4.09 -6.83
C VAL A 35 14.63 4.34 -7.32
N PHE A 36 14.18 3.58 -8.31
CA PHE A 36 12.79 3.51 -8.73
C PHE A 36 12.26 2.09 -8.56
N MET A 37 11.08 1.95 -7.96
CA MET A 37 10.43 0.65 -7.73
C MET A 37 9.34 0.41 -8.76
N GLN A 38 9.29 -0.82 -9.29
CA GLN A 38 8.28 -1.24 -10.26
C GLN A 38 7.77 -2.64 -9.94
N LYS A 39 6.49 -2.89 -10.19
CA LYS A 39 5.87 -4.22 -10.11
C LYS A 39 5.23 -4.58 -11.43
N LEU A 40 5.43 -5.83 -11.86
CA LEU A 40 4.78 -6.43 -13.02
C LEU A 40 3.82 -7.52 -12.52
N ASP A 41 2.51 -7.26 -12.63
CA ASP A 41 1.45 -8.15 -12.14
C ASP A 41 0.88 -9.02 -13.27
N PRO A 42 0.85 -10.36 -13.13
CA PRO A 42 0.48 -11.25 -14.21
C PRO A 42 -1.04 -11.39 -14.45
N TYR A 43 -1.90 -10.74 -13.68
CA TYR A 43 -3.34 -10.82 -13.90
C TYR A 43 -3.80 -10.01 -15.12
N ILE A 44 -4.95 -10.41 -15.70
CA ILE A 44 -5.53 -9.82 -16.92
C ILE A 44 -6.28 -8.50 -16.67
N ASN A 45 -6.57 -8.15 -15.43
CA ASN A 45 -7.17 -6.86 -15.13
C ASN A 45 -6.25 -5.71 -15.60
N VAL A 46 -6.82 -4.65 -16.15
CA VAL A 46 -6.05 -3.47 -16.58
C VAL A 46 -5.40 -2.78 -15.38
N ASP A 47 -6.13 -2.72 -14.27
CA ASP A 47 -5.69 -2.28 -12.95
C ASP A 47 -6.53 -3.00 -11.87
N PRO A 48 -6.18 -2.89 -10.57
CA PRO A 48 -6.94 -3.53 -9.50
C PRO A 48 -8.16 -2.72 -9.02
N GLY A 49 -8.48 -1.57 -9.64
CA GLY A 49 -9.52 -0.66 -9.16
C GLY A 49 -10.91 -1.27 -9.02
N THR A 50 -11.24 -2.28 -9.82
CA THR A 50 -12.51 -3.01 -9.78
C THR A 50 -12.43 -4.34 -9.03
N MET A 51 -11.26 -4.70 -8.51
CA MET A 51 -11.07 -5.96 -7.78
C MET A 51 -11.68 -5.89 -6.38
N SER A 52 -12.17 -7.02 -5.91
CA SER A 52 -12.67 -7.16 -4.53
C SER A 52 -11.50 -7.12 -3.55
N PRO A 53 -11.55 -6.28 -2.49
CA PRO A 53 -10.56 -6.29 -1.42
C PRO A 53 -10.40 -7.64 -0.72
N TYR A 54 -11.41 -8.50 -0.75
CA TYR A 54 -11.34 -9.87 -0.21
C TYR A 54 -10.44 -10.82 -1.00
N GLN A 55 -10.19 -10.52 -2.29
CA GLN A 55 -9.35 -11.37 -3.14
C GLN A 55 -7.94 -10.80 -3.31
N HIS A 56 -7.81 -9.48 -3.27
CA HIS A 56 -6.59 -8.80 -3.69
C HIS A 56 -5.94 -7.95 -2.58
N GLY A 57 -6.61 -7.75 -1.45
CA GLY A 57 -6.19 -6.81 -0.43
C GLY A 57 -6.57 -5.37 -0.79
N GLU A 58 -5.91 -4.40 -0.15
CA GLU A 58 -6.18 -2.99 -0.44
C GLU A 58 -5.71 -2.59 -1.84
N VAL A 59 -6.43 -1.67 -2.45
CA VAL A 59 -5.99 -0.99 -3.67
C VAL A 59 -5.23 0.27 -3.25
N PHE A 60 -3.92 0.28 -3.51
CA PHE A 60 -3.08 1.44 -3.23
C PHE A 60 -3.16 2.43 -4.39
N VAL A 61 -3.21 3.73 -4.09
CA VAL A 61 -3.27 4.77 -5.12
C VAL A 61 -1.98 5.59 -5.12
N THR A 62 -1.36 5.75 -6.29
CA THR A 62 -0.17 6.58 -6.46
C THR A 62 -0.51 8.08 -6.52
N ALA A 63 0.50 8.94 -6.40
CA ALA A 63 0.32 10.39 -6.45
C ALA A 63 -0.33 10.89 -7.76
N ASP A 64 -0.04 10.24 -8.88
CA ASP A 64 -0.62 10.55 -10.21
C ASP A 64 -1.92 9.79 -10.53
N GLY A 65 -2.52 9.14 -9.52
CA GLY A 65 -3.86 8.55 -9.61
C GLY A 65 -3.91 7.14 -10.21
N ALA A 66 -2.80 6.41 -10.28
CA ALA A 66 -2.86 5.01 -10.66
C ALA A 66 -3.37 4.14 -9.49
N GLU A 67 -4.40 3.33 -9.74
CA GLU A 67 -4.81 2.25 -8.85
C GLU A 67 -3.87 1.06 -9.01
N THR A 68 -3.33 0.56 -7.91
CA THR A 68 -2.22 -0.40 -7.92
C THR A 68 -2.36 -1.45 -6.82
N ASP A 69 -1.53 -2.47 -6.91
CA ASP A 69 -1.37 -3.48 -5.86
C ASP A 69 -0.82 -2.89 -4.56
N LEU A 70 -1.13 -3.53 -3.43
CA LEU A 70 -0.73 -3.12 -2.08
C LEU A 70 0.80 -3.06 -1.87
N ASP A 71 1.58 -3.83 -2.64
CA ASP A 71 3.05 -3.82 -2.55
C ASP A 71 3.64 -2.44 -2.84
N LEU A 72 2.96 -1.62 -3.67
CA LEU A 72 3.42 -0.25 -3.92
C LEU A 72 3.39 0.61 -2.66
N GLY A 73 2.48 0.34 -1.74
CA GLY A 73 2.48 0.94 -0.41
C GLY A 73 3.74 0.58 0.38
N HIS A 74 4.15 -0.69 0.35
CA HIS A 74 5.44 -1.10 0.94
C HIS A 74 6.62 -0.38 0.30
N TYR A 75 6.64 -0.28 -1.04
CA TYR A 75 7.73 0.42 -1.73
C TYR A 75 7.82 1.87 -1.28
N GLU A 76 6.72 2.63 -1.30
CA GLU A 76 6.71 4.03 -0.86
C GLU A 76 7.12 4.20 0.61
N ARG A 77 6.67 3.30 1.49
CA ARG A 77 7.03 3.34 2.93
C ARG A 77 8.53 3.12 3.16
N PHE A 78 9.13 2.18 2.42
CA PHE A 78 10.55 1.84 2.59
C PHE A 78 11.47 2.86 1.93
N ILE A 79 11.22 3.22 0.67
CA ILE A 79 12.11 4.14 -0.05
C ILE A 79 11.83 5.63 0.24
N ASP A 80 10.69 5.96 0.87
CA ASP A 80 10.21 7.33 1.12
C ASP A 80 10.26 8.21 -0.14
N GLU A 81 9.64 7.70 -1.20
CA GLU A 81 9.46 8.37 -2.49
C GLU A 81 8.02 8.14 -2.98
N GLN A 82 7.47 9.12 -3.70
CA GLN A 82 6.19 8.94 -4.37
C GLN A 82 6.37 8.11 -5.64
N LEU A 83 5.56 7.08 -5.80
CA LEU A 83 5.48 6.28 -7.00
C LEU A 83 4.45 6.85 -7.98
N ASN A 84 4.44 6.33 -9.21
CA ASN A 84 3.59 6.79 -10.29
C ASN A 84 3.11 5.62 -11.18
N LYS A 85 2.31 5.92 -12.20
CA LYS A 85 1.73 4.92 -13.14
C LYS A 85 2.74 4.01 -13.84
N ASN A 86 4.04 4.36 -13.85
CA ASN A 86 5.08 3.48 -14.37
C ASN A 86 5.55 2.45 -13.36
N SER A 87 5.13 2.58 -12.09
CA SER A 87 5.48 1.66 -11.02
C SER A 87 4.62 0.39 -10.99
N SER A 88 3.43 0.39 -11.60
CA SER A 88 2.55 -0.78 -11.68
C SER A 88 2.16 -1.07 -13.12
N ILE A 89 2.48 -2.27 -13.59
CA ILE A 89 2.20 -2.74 -14.94
C ILE A 89 1.54 -4.10 -14.85
N THR A 90 0.34 -4.23 -15.39
CA THR A 90 -0.42 -5.49 -15.43
C THR A 90 -0.34 -6.13 -16.81
N THR A 91 -0.55 -7.44 -16.88
CA THR A 91 -0.71 -8.16 -18.14
C THR A 91 -1.84 -7.55 -18.97
N GLY A 92 -2.98 -7.25 -18.34
CA GLY A 92 -4.13 -6.63 -19.03
C GLY A 92 -3.77 -5.33 -19.72
N ARG A 93 -3.01 -4.46 -19.05
CA ARG A 93 -2.54 -3.19 -19.61
C ARG A 93 -1.58 -3.38 -20.77
N ILE A 94 -0.66 -4.34 -20.69
CA ILE A 94 0.27 -4.69 -21.77
C ILE A 94 -0.50 -5.17 -23.01
N TYR A 95 -1.38 -6.17 -22.83
CA TYR A 95 -2.13 -6.76 -23.94
C TYR A 95 -3.09 -5.76 -24.57
N SER A 96 -3.84 -4.97 -23.78
CA SER A 96 -4.71 -3.92 -24.28
C SER A 96 -3.95 -2.92 -25.17
N ASN A 97 -2.74 -2.55 -24.77
CA ASN A 97 -1.90 -1.62 -25.52
C ASN A 97 -1.42 -2.22 -26.86
N VAL A 98 -0.97 -3.47 -26.85
CA VAL A 98 -0.52 -4.16 -28.07
C VAL A 98 -1.70 -4.41 -29.02
N ILE A 99 -2.86 -4.82 -28.52
CA ILE A 99 -4.08 -4.98 -29.32
C ILE A 99 -4.53 -3.64 -29.92
N SER A 100 -4.49 -2.56 -29.14
CA SER A 100 -4.83 -1.24 -29.62
C SER A 100 -3.87 -0.76 -30.73
N LYS A 101 -2.57 -1.05 -30.63
CA LYS A 101 -1.58 -0.76 -31.67
C LYS A 101 -1.85 -1.60 -32.94
N GLU A 102 -2.19 -2.88 -32.77
CA GLU A 102 -2.55 -3.76 -33.90
C GLU A 102 -3.76 -3.19 -34.65
N ARG A 103 -4.83 -2.83 -33.92
CA ARG A 103 -6.07 -2.27 -34.52
C ARG A 103 -5.83 -0.96 -35.26
N ARG A 104 -4.85 -0.15 -34.86
CA ARG A 104 -4.44 1.06 -35.58
C ARG A 104 -3.53 0.79 -36.79
N GLY A 105 -3.03 -0.43 -36.97
CA GLY A 105 -2.12 -0.78 -38.05
C GLY A 105 -0.65 -0.46 -37.79
N ASP A 106 -0.27 -0.19 -36.55
CA ASP A 106 1.10 0.23 -36.15
C ASP A 106 2.15 -0.86 -36.46
N TYR A 107 1.71 -2.11 -36.67
CA TYR A 107 2.59 -3.26 -37.01
C TYR A 107 2.69 -3.55 -38.51
N LEU A 108 2.13 -2.69 -39.35
CA LEU A 108 2.27 -2.72 -40.82
C LEU A 108 1.95 -4.10 -41.46
N GLY A 109 0.96 -4.81 -40.93
CA GLY A 109 0.51 -6.11 -41.44
C GLY A 109 1.32 -7.31 -40.93
N ALA A 110 2.25 -7.11 -40.00
CA ALA A 110 2.97 -8.22 -39.37
C ALA A 110 2.03 -9.09 -38.51
N THR A 111 2.32 -10.38 -38.42
CA THR A 111 1.66 -11.27 -37.45
C THR A 111 2.12 -10.92 -36.03
N VAL A 112 1.19 -10.41 -35.19
CA VAL A 112 1.48 -10.02 -33.81
C VAL A 112 1.49 -11.25 -32.91
N GLN A 113 2.58 -11.47 -32.18
CA GLN A 113 2.82 -12.65 -31.32
C GLN A 113 3.30 -12.23 -29.95
N VAL A 114 3.27 -13.16 -28.96
CA VAL A 114 3.79 -12.90 -27.62
C VAL A 114 5.26 -12.49 -27.69
N VAL A 115 6.07 -13.26 -28.42
CA VAL A 115 7.45 -12.88 -28.75
C VAL A 115 7.50 -12.52 -30.25
N PRO A 116 7.91 -11.31 -30.65
CA PRO A 116 8.53 -10.26 -29.81
C PRO A 116 7.59 -9.16 -29.32
N HIS A 117 6.30 -9.12 -29.72
CA HIS A 117 5.48 -7.90 -29.58
C HIS A 117 5.09 -7.62 -28.11
N ILE A 118 4.58 -8.63 -27.37
CA ILE A 118 4.25 -8.49 -25.96
C ILE A 118 5.53 -8.29 -25.13
N THR A 119 6.58 -9.09 -25.40
CA THR A 119 7.86 -8.95 -24.66
C THR A 119 8.51 -7.60 -24.91
N ASN A 120 8.45 -7.05 -26.12
CA ASN A 120 8.96 -5.71 -26.42
C ASN A 120 8.15 -4.61 -25.70
N GLU A 121 6.82 -4.73 -25.61
CA GLU A 121 6.00 -3.77 -24.85
C GLU A 121 6.36 -3.82 -23.36
N ILE A 122 6.57 -5.01 -22.79
CA ILE A 122 7.02 -5.16 -21.39
C ILE A 122 8.38 -4.49 -21.18
N LYS A 123 9.37 -4.79 -22.05
CA LYS A 123 10.71 -4.18 -21.98
C LYS A 123 10.64 -2.65 -22.09
N GLU A 124 9.82 -2.14 -22.98
CA GLU A 124 9.62 -0.69 -23.12
C GLU A 124 9.09 -0.05 -21.84
N ARG A 125 8.16 -0.71 -21.11
CA ARG A 125 7.68 -0.24 -19.81
C ARG A 125 8.77 -0.24 -18.75
N ILE A 126 9.64 -1.25 -18.74
CA ILE A 126 10.80 -1.32 -17.84
C ILE A 126 11.77 -0.17 -18.14
N TYR A 127 12.08 0.08 -19.40
CA TYR A 127 12.98 1.17 -19.80
C TYR A 127 12.35 2.56 -19.59
N ALA A 128 11.04 2.69 -19.82
CA ALA A 128 10.31 3.94 -19.58
C ALA A 128 10.33 4.34 -18.10
N ALA A 129 10.28 3.37 -17.17
CA ALA A 129 10.42 3.62 -15.75
C ALA A 129 11.75 4.31 -15.42
N ALA A 130 12.86 3.82 -15.97
CA ALA A 130 14.18 4.44 -15.79
C ALA A 130 14.26 5.84 -16.41
N ARG A 131 13.75 6.01 -17.65
CA ARG A 131 13.81 7.29 -18.35
C ARG A 131 13.00 8.38 -17.65
N SER A 132 11.77 8.06 -17.22
CA SER A 132 10.86 9.03 -16.61
C SER A 132 11.31 9.44 -15.21
N SER A 133 11.83 8.50 -14.43
CA SER A 133 12.30 8.77 -13.07
C SER A 133 13.72 9.33 -13.01
N LYS A 134 14.51 9.16 -14.07
CA LYS A 134 15.95 9.40 -14.07
C LYS A 134 16.67 8.62 -12.95
N ALA A 135 16.20 7.40 -12.67
CA ALA A 135 16.79 6.54 -11.65
C ALA A 135 18.15 6.00 -12.08
N ASP A 136 19.02 5.81 -11.09
CA ASP A 136 20.30 5.09 -11.26
C ASP A 136 20.03 3.59 -11.30
N ILE A 137 19.08 3.13 -10.47
CA ILE A 137 18.70 1.73 -10.33
C ILE A 137 17.17 1.60 -10.38
N VAL A 138 16.67 0.73 -11.25
CA VAL A 138 15.27 0.28 -11.27
C VAL A 138 15.18 -1.11 -10.66
N ILE A 139 14.38 -1.27 -9.63
CA ILE A 139 14.07 -2.57 -9.02
C ILE A 139 12.68 -2.97 -9.47
N THR A 140 12.58 -4.06 -10.23
CA THR A 140 11.32 -4.58 -10.76
C THR A 140 10.99 -5.92 -10.11
N GLU A 141 9.89 -5.97 -9.38
CA GLU A 141 9.33 -7.21 -8.86
C GLU A 141 8.45 -7.87 -9.90
N ILE A 142 8.61 -9.18 -10.10
CA ILE A 142 7.73 -9.99 -10.93
C ILE A 142 6.69 -10.67 -10.04
N GLY A 143 5.43 -10.30 -10.23
CA GLY A 143 4.29 -10.90 -9.55
C GLY A 143 4.08 -12.37 -9.93
N GLY A 144 3.33 -13.07 -9.10
CA GLY A 144 3.09 -14.51 -9.26
C GLY A 144 4.27 -15.38 -8.83
N THR A 145 4.21 -16.65 -9.17
CA THR A 145 5.19 -17.68 -8.85
C THR A 145 5.91 -18.13 -10.13
N THR A 146 7.21 -18.33 -10.07
CA THR A 146 7.97 -18.86 -11.21
C THR A 146 7.42 -20.24 -11.60
N GLY A 147 7.08 -20.39 -12.88
CA GLY A 147 6.41 -21.57 -13.42
C GLY A 147 4.91 -21.37 -13.69
N ASP A 148 4.29 -20.32 -13.14
CA ASP A 148 2.91 -19.99 -13.47
C ASP A 148 2.82 -19.49 -14.93
N ILE A 149 1.80 -19.95 -15.65
CA ILE A 149 1.59 -19.64 -17.08
C ILE A 149 1.49 -18.13 -17.29
N GLU A 150 0.82 -17.44 -16.38
CA GLU A 150 0.56 -16.02 -16.44
C GLU A 150 1.84 -15.18 -16.38
N SER A 151 2.88 -15.67 -15.69
CA SER A 151 4.15 -14.95 -15.50
C SER A 151 5.12 -15.12 -16.66
N LEU A 152 4.91 -16.10 -17.56
CA LEU A 152 5.88 -16.45 -18.61
C LEU A 152 6.28 -15.27 -19.51
N PRO A 153 5.37 -14.41 -20.00
CA PRO A 153 5.76 -13.27 -20.82
C PRO A 153 6.68 -12.29 -20.09
N PHE A 154 6.47 -12.08 -18.78
CA PHE A 154 7.33 -11.22 -17.96
C PHE A 154 8.70 -11.85 -17.75
N ILE A 155 8.76 -13.14 -17.43
CA ILE A 155 10.04 -13.87 -17.27
C ILE A 155 10.84 -13.85 -18.57
N GLU A 156 10.19 -14.08 -19.72
CA GLU A 156 10.84 -14.00 -21.02
C GLU A 156 11.33 -12.58 -21.33
N ALA A 157 10.54 -11.55 -21.01
CA ALA A 157 10.94 -10.17 -21.23
C ALA A 157 12.18 -9.78 -20.40
N ILE A 158 12.21 -10.11 -19.10
CA ILE A 158 13.37 -9.78 -18.25
C ILE A 158 14.62 -10.57 -18.67
N ARG A 159 14.46 -11.84 -19.14
CA ARG A 159 15.56 -12.60 -19.73
C ARG A 159 16.15 -11.86 -20.93
N GLN A 160 15.31 -11.33 -21.81
CA GLN A 160 15.74 -10.50 -22.96
C GLN A 160 16.41 -9.20 -22.53
N VAL A 161 15.97 -8.54 -21.43
CA VAL A 161 16.62 -7.32 -20.92
C VAL A 161 18.10 -7.57 -20.62
N ARG A 162 18.49 -8.71 -20.04
CA ARG A 162 19.91 -9.05 -19.82
C ARG A 162 20.66 -9.22 -21.14
N LEU A 163 20.01 -9.77 -22.15
CA LEU A 163 20.61 -9.89 -23.48
C LEU A 163 20.83 -8.52 -24.12
N ASP A 164 19.88 -7.59 -23.94
CA ASP A 164 19.93 -6.24 -24.52
C ASP A 164 20.99 -5.36 -23.83
N LEU A 165 21.09 -5.46 -22.50
CA LEU A 165 21.86 -4.50 -21.67
C LEU A 165 23.21 -5.04 -21.15
N GLY A 166 23.40 -6.34 -21.12
CA GLY A 166 24.58 -7.00 -20.58
C GLY A 166 24.43 -7.40 -19.10
N TYR A 167 25.31 -8.33 -18.71
CA TYR A 167 25.34 -8.92 -17.38
C TYR A 167 25.58 -7.90 -16.27
N GLU A 168 26.52 -6.98 -16.48
CA GLU A 168 26.92 -5.95 -15.54
C GLU A 168 25.87 -4.84 -15.30
N ASN A 169 24.80 -4.84 -16.08
CA ASN A 169 23.72 -3.85 -15.98
C ASN A 169 22.42 -4.45 -15.42
N THR A 170 22.43 -5.77 -15.13
CA THR A 170 21.22 -6.50 -14.69
C THR A 170 21.54 -7.47 -13.56
N VAL A 171 20.68 -7.53 -12.53
CA VAL A 171 20.76 -8.50 -11.43
C VAL A 171 19.47 -9.29 -11.35
N TYR A 172 19.54 -10.61 -11.20
CA TYR A 172 18.41 -11.47 -10.89
C TYR A 172 18.46 -11.96 -9.46
N ILE A 173 17.45 -11.59 -8.66
CA ILE A 173 17.24 -12.05 -7.30
C ILE A 173 16.06 -13.01 -7.32
N HIS A 174 16.23 -14.20 -6.76
CA HIS A 174 15.17 -15.19 -6.67
C HIS A 174 14.82 -15.47 -5.20
N THR A 175 13.60 -15.11 -4.78
CA THR A 175 13.09 -15.36 -3.45
C THR A 175 12.45 -16.74 -3.38
N THR A 176 12.83 -17.56 -2.41
CA THR A 176 12.38 -18.94 -2.26
C THR A 176 12.02 -19.26 -0.81
N LEU A 177 11.36 -20.39 -0.60
CA LEU A 177 11.00 -20.90 0.73
C LEU A 177 11.92 -22.04 1.17
N LEU A 178 12.38 -21.95 2.41
CA LEU A 178 13.01 -23.04 3.15
C LEU A 178 12.08 -23.48 4.28
N PRO A 179 11.16 -24.42 4.04
CA PRO A 179 10.23 -24.85 5.07
C PRO A 179 10.93 -25.62 6.18
N TYR A 180 10.55 -25.32 7.42
CA TYR A 180 10.90 -26.12 8.58
C TYR A 180 9.86 -27.24 8.76
N ILE A 181 10.32 -28.49 8.86
CA ILE A 181 9.45 -29.63 9.09
C ILE A 181 9.52 -30.00 10.56
N GLY A 182 8.51 -29.64 11.34
CA GLY A 182 8.47 -29.85 12.79
C GLY A 182 8.66 -31.32 13.21
N ALA A 183 8.10 -32.26 12.45
CA ALA A 183 8.24 -33.70 12.75
C ALA A 183 9.68 -34.25 12.65
N SER A 184 10.51 -33.68 11.77
CA SER A 184 11.92 -34.08 11.60
C SER A 184 12.91 -33.08 12.16
N HIS A 185 12.43 -31.96 12.70
CA HIS A 185 13.25 -30.84 13.19
C HIS A 185 14.31 -30.36 12.18
N GLU A 186 13.92 -30.29 10.90
CA GLU A 186 14.84 -29.97 9.82
C GLU A 186 14.30 -28.90 8.88
N VAL A 187 15.19 -28.03 8.42
CA VAL A 187 14.96 -27.13 7.28
C VAL A 187 15.20 -27.88 5.97
N LYS A 188 14.25 -27.84 5.04
CA LYS A 188 14.32 -28.54 3.76
C LYS A 188 14.69 -27.59 2.61
N THR A 189 15.79 -27.94 1.90
CA THR A 189 16.30 -27.16 0.76
C THR A 189 15.71 -27.58 -0.61
N LYS A 190 15.00 -28.70 -0.69
CA LYS A 190 14.44 -29.21 -1.93
C LYS A 190 13.48 -28.25 -2.64
N PRO A 191 12.54 -27.57 -1.95
CA PRO A 191 11.65 -26.60 -2.61
C PRO A 191 12.43 -25.48 -3.30
N THR A 192 13.45 -24.91 -2.64
CA THR A 192 14.36 -23.92 -3.22
C THR A 192 15.08 -24.45 -4.46
N GLN A 193 15.65 -25.68 -4.38
CA GLN A 193 16.35 -26.29 -5.52
C GLN A 193 15.41 -26.49 -6.72
N HIS A 194 14.16 -26.92 -6.50
CA HIS A 194 13.17 -27.09 -7.56
C HIS A 194 12.78 -25.74 -8.18
N SER A 195 12.53 -24.72 -7.36
CA SER A 195 12.17 -23.38 -7.83
C SER A 195 13.29 -22.75 -8.69
N VAL A 196 14.55 -22.87 -8.25
CA VAL A 196 15.69 -22.39 -9.05
C VAL A 196 15.85 -23.20 -10.34
N LYS A 197 15.61 -24.52 -10.30
CA LYS A 197 15.64 -25.37 -11.51
C LYS A 197 14.58 -24.93 -12.51
N GLU A 198 13.37 -24.59 -12.06
CA GLU A 198 12.29 -24.08 -12.90
C GLU A 198 12.70 -22.75 -13.56
N LEU A 199 13.18 -21.78 -12.79
CA LEU A 199 13.65 -20.50 -13.32
C LEU A 199 14.78 -20.67 -14.35
N ARG A 200 15.71 -21.60 -14.10
CA ARG A 200 16.77 -21.95 -15.06
C ARG A 200 16.22 -22.60 -16.32
N GLY A 201 15.17 -23.41 -16.20
CA GLY A 201 14.44 -23.98 -17.35
C GLY A 201 13.85 -22.88 -18.26
N LEU A 202 13.49 -21.75 -17.70
CA LEU A 202 13.03 -20.55 -18.41
C LEU A 202 14.18 -19.65 -18.91
N GLY A 203 15.44 -20.08 -18.76
CA GLY A 203 16.62 -19.39 -19.28
C GLY A 203 17.22 -18.32 -18.35
N ILE A 204 16.84 -18.28 -17.08
CA ILE A 204 17.37 -17.32 -16.11
C ILE A 204 18.16 -18.05 -15.02
N GLN A 205 19.46 -17.79 -14.94
CA GLN A 205 20.28 -18.14 -13.78
C GLN A 205 20.20 -16.99 -12.76
N PRO A 206 19.69 -17.20 -11.54
CA PRO A 206 19.70 -16.15 -10.53
C PRO A 206 21.11 -15.82 -10.08
N ASP A 207 21.38 -14.54 -9.81
CA ASP A 207 22.65 -14.05 -9.24
C ASP A 207 22.61 -14.13 -7.71
N PHE A 208 21.42 -13.98 -7.14
CA PHE A 208 21.16 -14.07 -5.69
C PHE A 208 19.96 -14.97 -5.42
N ILE A 209 20.01 -15.69 -4.31
CA ILE A 209 18.87 -16.43 -3.78
C ILE A 209 18.57 -15.87 -2.38
N VAL A 210 17.36 -15.33 -2.20
CA VAL A 210 16.85 -14.90 -0.91
C VAL A 210 15.97 -16.01 -0.35
N CYS A 211 16.42 -16.62 0.73
CA CYS A 211 15.76 -17.77 1.34
C CYS A 211 14.87 -17.33 2.49
N ARG A 212 13.55 -17.36 2.28
CA ARG A 212 12.57 -17.15 3.33
C ARG A 212 12.51 -18.38 4.24
N SER A 213 12.60 -18.19 5.55
CA SER A 213 12.57 -19.25 6.55
C SER A 213 12.02 -18.73 7.87
N GLU A 214 11.55 -19.61 8.76
CA GLU A 214 11.15 -19.24 10.11
C GLU A 214 12.36 -18.86 10.99
N HIS A 215 13.53 -19.44 10.70
CA HIS A 215 14.74 -19.27 11.50
C HIS A 215 15.93 -18.88 10.64
N HIS A 216 16.97 -18.35 11.27
CA HIS A 216 18.25 -18.08 10.63
C HIS A 216 18.81 -19.33 9.95
N ILE A 217 19.45 -19.15 8.80
CA ILE A 217 20.01 -20.22 7.96
C ILE A 217 21.51 -20.32 8.23
N GLU A 218 21.92 -21.48 8.74
CA GLU A 218 23.32 -21.79 9.00
C GLU A 218 24.15 -21.93 7.70
N LYS A 219 25.46 -21.76 7.86
CA LYS A 219 26.40 -21.75 6.72
C LYS A 219 26.32 -23.04 5.89
N GLU A 220 26.19 -24.20 6.54
CA GLU A 220 26.12 -25.52 5.86
C GLU A 220 24.92 -25.61 4.92
N LEU A 221 23.77 -25.01 5.29
CA LEU A 221 22.60 -24.93 4.41
C LEU A 221 22.83 -23.97 3.25
N LYS A 222 23.49 -22.83 3.49
CA LYS A 222 23.88 -21.89 2.42
C LYS A 222 24.82 -22.53 1.42
N ASP A 223 25.83 -23.28 1.89
CA ASP A 223 26.78 -23.99 1.04
C ASP A 223 26.07 -25.07 0.21
N LYS A 224 25.12 -25.79 0.79
CA LYS A 224 24.30 -26.77 0.08
C LYS A 224 23.45 -26.12 -1.03
N ILE A 225 22.77 -25.01 -0.73
CA ILE A 225 21.98 -24.27 -1.72
C ILE A 225 22.89 -23.73 -2.82
N SER A 226 24.00 -23.14 -2.48
CA SER A 226 25.04 -22.67 -3.39
C SER A 226 25.43 -23.73 -4.41
N LEU A 227 25.78 -24.93 -3.93
CA LEU A 227 26.20 -26.04 -4.77
C LEU A 227 25.10 -26.49 -5.76
N PHE A 228 23.86 -26.68 -5.26
CA PHE A 228 22.77 -27.21 -6.09
C PHE A 228 22.16 -26.15 -7.03
N CYS A 229 22.22 -24.89 -6.66
CA CYS A 229 21.62 -23.80 -7.42
C CYS A 229 22.63 -23.02 -8.28
N ASN A 230 23.92 -23.35 -8.21
CA ASN A 230 24.99 -22.69 -8.95
C ASN A 230 25.03 -21.17 -8.69
N VAL A 231 25.01 -20.78 -7.42
CA VAL A 231 25.11 -19.39 -6.94
C VAL A 231 26.19 -19.34 -5.86
N PRO A 232 27.08 -18.35 -5.83
CA PRO A 232 28.08 -18.24 -4.77
C PRO A 232 27.46 -18.24 -3.37
N THR A 233 28.06 -18.92 -2.40
CA THR A 233 27.52 -19.03 -1.02
C THR A 233 27.18 -17.67 -0.41
N GLN A 234 28.01 -16.66 -0.64
CA GLN A 234 27.77 -15.28 -0.16
C GLN A 234 26.54 -14.62 -0.76
N ASN A 235 26.05 -15.10 -1.92
CA ASN A 235 24.86 -14.60 -2.59
C ASN A 235 23.60 -15.39 -2.17
N VAL A 236 23.72 -16.34 -1.25
CA VAL A 236 22.59 -17.02 -0.59
C VAL A 236 22.26 -16.25 0.68
N ILE A 237 21.21 -15.48 0.63
CA ILE A 237 20.81 -14.53 1.67
C ILE A 237 19.70 -15.14 2.53
N SER A 238 19.87 -15.12 3.84
CA SER A 238 18.84 -15.52 4.81
C SER A 238 17.84 -14.39 5.02
N ASN A 239 16.57 -14.69 4.89
CA ASN A 239 15.45 -13.78 5.20
C ASN A 239 14.49 -14.52 6.12
N TYR A 240 14.73 -14.43 7.44
CA TYR A 240 13.93 -15.11 8.46
C TYR A 240 12.85 -14.19 9.05
N ASP A 241 11.91 -14.80 9.79
CA ASP A 241 10.80 -14.09 10.40
C ASP A 241 11.28 -13.04 11.40
N VAL A 242 10.72 -11.85 11.30
CA VAL A 242 10.97 -10.72 12.20
C VAL A 242 9.66 -10.22 12.79
N GLU A 243 9.72 -9.68 14.00
CA GLU A 243 8.55 -9.09 14.66
C GLU A 243 8.11 -7.78 13.98
N ASN A 244 9.07 -7.03 13.45
CA ASN A 244 8.82 -5.77 12.79
C ASN A 244 9.45 -5.76 11.38
N LEU A 245 8.62 -5.56 10.35
CA LEU A 245 9.06 -5.55 8.95
C LEU A 245 10.19 -4.55 8.66
N TYR A 246 10.28 -3.47 9.43
CA TYR A 246 11.33 -2.45 9.29
C TYR A 246 12.73 -2.93 9.74
N GLU A 247 12.84 -4.15 10.27
CA GLU A 247 14.14 -4.81 10.55
C GLU A 247 14.78 -5.43 9.30
N LEU A 248 13.97 -5.70 8.26
CA LEU A 248 14.46 -6.38 7.06
C LEU A 248 15.62 -5.66 6.35
N PRO A 249 15.64 -4.33 6.18
CA PRO A 249 16.79 -3.66 5.58
C PRO A 249 18.09 -3.93 6.35
N ARG A 250 18.03 -3.92 7.67
CA ARG A 250 19.22 -4.20 8.50
C ARG A 250 19.69 -5.65 8.34
N MET A 251 18.75 -6.60 8.29
CA MET A 251 19.06 -8.02 8.07
C MET A 251 19.77 -8.26 6.73
N LEU A 252 19.37 -7.58 5.65
CA LEU A 252 20.03 -7.69 4.34
C LEU A 252 21.40 -7.00 4.34
N LEU A 253 21.51 -5.85 4.99
CA LEU A 253 22.76 -5.08 5.11
C LEU A 253 23.83 -5.86 5.88
N ASP A 254 23.46 -6.50 7.00
CA ASP A 254 24.39 -7.29 7.83
C ASP A 254 24.98 -8.49 7.07
N GLN A 255 24.27 -8.97 6.04
CA GLN A 255 24.74 -10.00 5.12
C GLN A 255 25.46 -9.42 3.87
N LYS A 256 25.68 -8.10 3.82
CA LYS A 256 26.36 -7.37 2.74
C LYS A 256 25.72 -7.54 1.37
N MET A 257 24.41 -7.74 1.33
CA MET A 257 23.69 -7.93 0.07
C MET A 257 23.83 -6.71 -0.85
N ASP A 258 23.83 -5.52 -0.30
CA ASP A 258 24.03 -4.26 -1.02
C ASP A 258 25.42 -4.13 -1.64
N ASP A 259 26.48 -4.47 -0.89
CA ASP A 259 27.85 -4.49 -1.42
C ASP A 259 27.99 -5.45 -2.60
N LEU A 260 27.44 -6.67 -2.46
CA LEU A 260 27.49 -7.69 -3.49
C LEU A 260 26.70 -7.28 -4.75
N VAL A 261 25.52 -6.66 -4.58
CA VAL A 261 24.71 -6.13 -5.69
C VAL A 261 25.42 -4.97 -6.39
N LEU A 262 25.96 -4.02 -5.64
CA LEU A 262 26.69 -2.89 -6.21
C LEU A 262 27.98 -3.34 -6.92
N GLN A 263 28.70 -4.32 -6.36
CA GLN A 263 29.87 -4.91 -7.00
C GLN A 263 29.47 -5.57 -8.34
N HIS A 264 28.40 -6.34 -8.39
CA HIS A 264 27.88 -6.94 -9.62
C HIS A 264 27.55 -5.87 -10.68
N LEU A 265 26.87 -4.80 -10.27
CA LEU A 265 26.49 -3.69 -11.13
C LEU A 265 27.64 -2.71 -11.46
N GLN A 266 28.83 -2.96 -10.93
CA GLN A 266 30.02 -2.09 -11.10
C GLN A 266 29.76 -0.65 -10.66
N ILE A 267 29.01 -0.47 -9.57
CA ILE A 267 28.72 0.84 -8.98
C ILE A 267 29.62 1.04 -7.75
N ASN A 268 30.37 2.13 -7.75
CA ASN A 268 31.08 2.57 -6.56
C ASN A 268 30.21 3.54 -5.76
N ALA A 269 29.85 3.18 -4.54
CA ALA A 269 28.97 3.94 -3.68
C ALA A 269 29.50 3.98 -2.24
N PRO A 270 29.19 5.04 -1.45
CA PRO A 270 29.56 5.11 -0.04
C PRO A 270 28.85 4.00 0.77
N ALA A 271 29.27 3.81 2.01
CA ALA A 271 28.57 2.93 2.95
C ALA A 271 27.14 3.44 3.24
N ALA A 272 26.24 2.53 3.56
CA ALA A 272 24.88 2.90 3.92
C ALA A 272 24.84 3.62 5.28
N HIS A 273 24.14 4.74 5.34
CA HIS A 273 23.87 5.47 6.59
C HIS A 273 22.46 5.12 7.06
N MET A 274 22.36 4.17 8.01
CA MET A 274 21.07 3.64 8.48
C MET A 274 20.66 4.16 9.87
N ASP A 275 21.36 5.16 10.43
CA ASP A 275 21.17 5.62 11.82
C ASP A 275 19.73 6.04 12.11
N GLU A 276 19.08 6.79 11.21
CA GLU A 276 17.66 7.17 11.37
C GLU A 276 16.72 5.96 11.30
N TRP A 277 17.03 4.99 10.44
CA TRP A 277 16.24 3.78 10.30
C TRP A 277 16.41 2.85 11.51
N ASP A 278 17.64 2.72 12.01
CA ASP A 278 17.94 1.95 13.22
C ASP A 278 17.27 2.61 14.46
N ALA A 279 17.28 3.94 14.55
CA ALA A 279 16.56 4.67 15.59
C ALA A 279 15.02 4.42 15.52
N LEU A 280 14.46 4.37 14.31
CA LEU A 280 13.05 4.00 14.11
C LEU A 280 12.76 2.58 14.62
N VAL A 281 13.56 1.59 14.19
CA VAL A 281 13.41 0.19 14.61
C VAL A 281 13.50 0.05 16.13
N ASN A 282 14.49 0.70 16.74
CA ASN A 282 14.67 0.70 18.19
C ASN A 282 13.51 1.37 18.92
N ARG A 283 12.96 2.47 18.40
CA ARG A 283 11.77 3.12 18.95
C ARG A 283 10.58 2.15 18.97
N VAL A 284 10.30 1.49 17.84
CA VAL A 284 9.17 0.55 17.74
C VAL A 284 9.33 -0.63 18.69
N LYS A 285 10.54 -1.18 18.84
CA LYS A 285 10.82 -2.30 19.79
C LYS A 285 10.63 -1.93 21.25
N ASN A 286 10.78 -0.68 21.62
CA ASN A 286 10.71 -0.21 23.01
C ASN A 286 9.38 0.44 23.36
N LEU A 287 8.35 0.33 22.50
CA LEU A 287 7.00 0.81 22.80
C LEU A 287 6.39 -0.05 23.92
N ASN A 288 5.97 0.59 25.02
CA ASN A 288 5.42 -0.06 26.21
C ASN A 288 4.03 0.44 26.62
N GLN A 289 3.51 1.45 25.92
CA GLN A 289 2.16 1.99 26.16
C GLN A 289 1.23 1.44 25.08
N GLU A 290 0.38 0.52 25.46
CA GLU A 290 -0.59 -0.11 24.58
C GLU A 290 -1.84 0.75 24.42
N LEU A 291 -2.31 0.92 23.18
CA LEU A 291 -3.58 1.56 22.86
C LEU A 291 -4.45 0.61 22.04
N ASN A 292 -5.72 0.48 22.42
CA ASN A 292 -6.72 -0.29 21.70
C ASN A 292 -7.47 0.62 20.72
N ILE A 293 -7.20 0.49 19.43
CA ILE A 293 -7.90 1.23 18.39
C ILE A 293 -8.89 0.29 17.68
N ALA A 294 -10.17 0.57 17.82
CA ALA A 294 -11.22 -0.17 17.13
C ALA A 294 -11.27 0.27 15.65
N LEU A 295 -10.98 -0.66 14.74
CA LEU A 295 -11.16 -0.49 13.30
C LEU A 295 -12.52 -1.07 12.93
N VAL A 296 -13.52 -0.21 12.75
CA VAL A 296 -14.90 -0.60 12.43
C VAL A 296 -15.09 -0.57 10.92
N GLY A 297 -15.00 -1.73 10.29
CA GLY A 297 -14.95 -1.85 8.84
C GLY A 297 -15.79 -3.01 8.30
N LYS A 298 -15.87 -3.10 6.98
CA LYS A 298 -16.61 -4.15 6.27
C LYS A 298 -15.75 -5.23 5.62
N TYR A 299 -14.44 -5.01 5.44
CA TYR A 299 -13.50 -5.95 4.81
C TYR A 299 -12.59 -6.64 5.85
N VAL A 300 -13.18 -7.07 6.95
CA VAL A 300 -12.46 -7.52 8.15
C VAL A 300 -11.92 -8.95 8.08
N GLN A 301 -12.34 -9.75 7.09
CA GLN A 301 -11.92 -11.15 6.96
C GLN A 301 -10.51 -11.28 6.36
N LEU A 302 -10.02 -10.25 5.66
CA LEU A 302 -8.68 -10.22 5.07
C LEU A 302 -7.88 -9.08 5.71
N PRO A 303 -6.83 -9.38 6.49
CA PRO A 303 -5.99 -8.35 7.14
C PRO A 303 -5.42 -7.33 6.16
N ASP A 304 -5.06 -7.77 4.96
CA ASP A 304 -4.45 -6.94 3.91
C ASP A 304 -5.43 -5.89 3.30
N ALA A 305 -6.74 -6.01 3.57
CA ALA A 305 -7.71 -5.01 3.10
C ALA A 305 -7.55 -3.63 3.76
N TYR A 306 -6.92 -3.56 4.93
CA TYR A 306 -6.65 -2.33 5.68
C TYR A 306 -5.16 -2.19 6.04
N LEU A 307 -4.29 -2.72 5.17
CA LEU A 307 -2.84 -2.75 5.43
C LEU A 307 -2.27 -1.36 5.70
N SER A 308 -2.53 -0.38 4.82
CA SER A 308 -2.01 0.99 4.99
C SER A 308 -2.57 1.70 6.21
N VAL A 309 -3.82 1.43 6.61
CA VAL A 309 -4.40 1.96 7.86
C VAL A 309 -3.64 1.42 9.07
N ASN A 310 -3.41 0.10 9.11
CA ASN A 310 -2.65 -0.53 10.20
C ASN A 310 -1.20 -0.05 10.26
N GLU A 311 -0.54 0.12 9.11
CA GLU A 311 0.81 0.68 9.06
C GLU A 311 0.82 2.16 9.52
N ALA A 312 -0.14 2.98 9.10
CA ALA A 312 -0.24 4.38 9.54
C ALA A 312 -0.44 4.51 11.06
N LEU A 313 -1.22 3.60 11.66
CA LEU A 313 -1.36 3.52 13.12
C LEU A 313 -0.03 3.21 13.81
N ARG A 314 0.74 2.23 13.29
CA ARG A 314 2.07 1.87 13.83
C ARG A 314 3.09 3.00 13.71
N HIS A 315 3.02 3.80 12.63
CA HIS A 315 3.90 4.94 12.43
C HIS A 315 3.72 6.04 13.48
N ALA A 316 2.52 6.16 14.07
CA ALA A 316 2.20 7.19 15.06
C ALA A 316 2.96 7.06 16.41
N GLY A 317 3.70 5.97 16.62
CA GLY A 317 4.71 5.90 17.69
C GLY A 317 4.27 5.27 19.01
N TYR A 318 3.15 4.55 19.03
CA TYR A 318 2.66 3.78 20.19
C TYR A 318 2.48 2.31 19.82
N TYR A 319 2.46 1.44 20.83
CA TYR A 319 2.05 0.05 20.63
C TYR A 319 0.54 0.01 20.42
N VAL A 320 0.13 -0.03 19.16
CA VAL A 320 -1.29 -0.03 18.80
C VAL A 320 -1.78 -1.45 18.57
N ASN A 321 -2.74 -1.86 19.41
CA ASN A 321 -3.54 -3.05 19.20
C ASN A 321 -4.76 -2.64 18.33
N SER A 322 -4.71 -3.00 17.05
CA SER A 322 -5.83 -2.77 16.13
C SER A 322 -6.89 -3.84 16.33
N VAL A 323 -7.99 -3.49 16.99
CA VAL A 323 -9.14 -4.39 17.21
C VAL A 323 -10.09 -4.26 16.04
N VAL A 324 -10.06 -5.23 15.14
CA VAL A 324 -10.91 -5.23 13.94
C VAL A 324 -12.32 -5.67 14.29
N ILE A 325 -13.32 -4.84 13.97
CA ILE A 325 -14.74 -5.09 14.25
C ILE A 325 -15.52 -5.10 12.94
N ASN A 326 -16.26 -6.20 12.69
CA ASN A 326 -17.15 -6.29 11.56
C ASN A 326 -18.36 -5.37 11.78
N SER A 327 -18.52 -4.37 10.93
CA SER A 327 -19.62 -3.42 11.03
C SER A 327 -20.99 -4.04 10.78
N GLU A 328 -21.10 -5.17 10.07
CA GLU A 328 -22.35 -5.89 9.88
C GLU A 328 -22.90 -6.54 11.16
N GLU A 329 -22.02 -6.76 12.15
CA GLU A 329 -22.39 -7.33 13.45
C GLU A 329 -22.76 -6.26 14.49
N LEU A 330 -22.54 -4.97 14.17
CA LEU A 330 -22.87 -3.86 15.07
C LEU A 330 -24.30 -3.37 14.86
N ASN A 331 -24.92 -3.02 15.98
CA ASN A 331 -26.22 -2.36 16.04
C ASN A 331 -26.32 -1.53 17.32
N LYS A 332 -27.41 -0.75 17.48
CA LYS A 332 -27.65 0.12 18.64
C LYS A 332 -27.65 -0.59 19.98
N GLU A 333 -27.98 -1.88 20.01
CA GLU A 333 -28.08 -2.65 21.25
C GLU A 333 -26.70 -3.12 21.74
N ASN A 334 -25.77 -3.41 20.84
CA ASN A 334 -24.47 -4.02 21.16
C ASN A 334 -23.25 -3.10 20.98
N VAL A 335 -23.39 -1.96 20.29
CA VAL A 335 -22.27 -1.08 19.95
C VAL A 335 -21.51 -0.60 21.19
N ALA A 336 -22.22 -0.26 22.26
CA ALA A 336 -21.60 0.20 23.51
C ALA A 336 -20.75 -0.90 24.17
N GLU A 337 -21.23 -2.15 24.19
CA GLU A 337 -20.48 -3.28 24.74
C GLU A 337 -19.27 -3.63 23.87
N ARG A 338 -19.42 -3.61 22.54
CA ARG A 338 -18.35 -3.95 21.60
C ARG A 338 -17.22 -2.91 21.54
N LEU A 339 -17.52 -1.64 21.86
CA LEU A 339 -16.57 -0.53 21.80
C LEU A 339 -16.11 0.00 23.18
N LYS A 340 -16.56 -0.58 24.29
CA LYS A 340 -16.26 -0.08 25.65
C LYS A 340 -14.77 0.04 25.96
N ASP A 341 -13.96 -0.88 25.44
CA ASP A 341 -12.52 -0.97 25.68
C ASP A 341 -11.68 -0.24 24.62
N ALA A 342 -12.33 0.44 23.68
CA ALA A 342 -11.63 1.20 22.65
C ALA A 342 -11.14 2.55 23.21
N ASP A 343 -9.86 2.81 23.06
CA ASP A 343 -9.23 4.11 23.37
C ASP A 343 -9.47 5.12 22.25
N GLY A 344 -9.62 4.64 21.00
CA GLY A 344 -9.98 5.40 19.82
C GLY A 344 -10.66 4.50 18.76
N ILE A 345 -11.31 5.13 17.79
CA ILE A 345 -12.06 4.44 16.74
C ILE A 345 -11.61 4.95 15.37
N ILE A 346 -11.45 4.04 14.40
CA ILE A 346 -11.32 4.35 12.97
C ILE A 346 -12.49 3.74 12.20
N VAL A 347 -13.12 4.57 11.35
CA VAL A 347 -14.06 4.10 10.32
C VAL A 347 -13.38 4.32 8.97
N PRO A 348 -12.86 3.24 8.33
CA PRO A 348 -12.07 3.33 7.12
C PRO A 348 -12.90 3.54 5.87
N GLY A 349 -12.22 3.68 4.71
CA GLY A 349 -12.81 3.70 3.39
C GLY A 349 -13.51 2.39 3.01
N GLY A 350 -14.41 2.47 2.03
CA GLY A 350 -15.16 1.34 1.48
C GLY A 350 -16.17 1.79 0.46
N PHE A 351 -16.80 0.83 -0.24
CA PHE A 351 -17.83 1.06 -1.24
C PHE A 351 -19.10 0.25 -0.96
N GLY A 352 -20.25 0.75 -1.45
CA GLY A 352 -21.56 0.11 -1.34
C GLY A 352 -22.17 0.20 0.07
N ASP A 353 -23.37 -0.31 0.20
CA ASP A 353 -24.28 -0.13 1.35
C ASP A 353 -24.09 -1.14 2.49
N ARG A 354 -23.34 -2.22 2.26
CA ARG A 354 -23.10 -3.27 3.25
C ARG A 354 -22.42 -2.73 4.52
N GLY A 355 -22.94 -3.05 5.70
CA GLY A 355 -22.36 -2.70 7.00
C GLY A 355 -22.45 -1.21 7.40
N ILE A 356 -23.12 -0.36 6.61
CA ILE A 356 -23.23 1.09 6.85
C ILE A 356 -23.92 1.42 8.17
N ALA A 357 -25.00 0.70 8.50
CA ALA A 357 -25.76 0.96 9.73
C ALA A 357 -24.88 0.82 10.98
N GLY A 358 -24.11 -0.26 11.08
CA GLY A 358 -23.21 -0.47 12.22
C GLY A 358 -22.04 0.53 12.27
N MET A 359 -21.55 1.01 11.11
CA MET A 359 -20.57 2.09 11.08
C MET A 359 -21.18 3.40 11.61
N ILE A 360 -22.41 3.74 11.24
CA ILE A 360 -23.12 4.92 11.72
C ILE A 360 -23.35 4.81 13.24
N ASP A 361 -23.74 3.65 13.75
CA ASP A 361 -23.93 3.43 15.19
C ASP A 361 -22.60 3.58 15.95
N ALA A 362 -21.48 3.14 15.40
CA ALA A 362 -20.15 3.34 15.98
C ALA A 362 -19.73 4.82 15.98
N ILE A 363 -20.07 5.57 14.93
CA ILE A 363 -19.80 7.00 14.81
C ILE A 363 -20.65 7.78 15.85
N GLU A 364 -21.94 7.46 16.00
CA GLU A 364 -22.82 8.03 17.02
C GLU A 364 -22.28 7.74 18.43
N TYR A 365 -21.85 6.50 18.69
CA TYR A 365 -21.22 6.12 19.94
C TYR A 365 -19.97 6.95 20.24
N ALA A 366 -19.09 7.10 19.25
CA ALA A 366 -17.86 7.90 19.40
C ALA A 366 -18.18 9.36 19.74
N ARG A 367 -19.13 9.98 19.02
CA ARG A 367 -19.53 11.38 19.23
C ARG A 367 -20.14 11.60 20.62
N THR A 368 -21.07 10.75 21.02
CA THR A 368 -21.83 10.92 22.28
C THR A 368 -21.01 10.56 23.52
N ASN A 369 -20.06 9.61 23.42
CA ASN A 369 -19.20 9.16 24.52
C ASN A 369 -17.80 9.80 24.52
N LYS A 370 -17.57 10.79 23.65
CA LYS A 370 -16.28 11.50 23.54
C LYS A 370 -15.10 10.54 23.31
N VAL A 371 -15.30 9.49 22.51
CA VAL A 371 -14.23 8.58 22.09
C VAL A 371 -13.54 9.15 20.84
N PRO A 372 -12.21 9.34 20.85
CA PRO A 372 -11.48 9.81 19.66
C PRO A 372 -11.85 9.03 18.40
N LEU A 373 -12.18 9.72 17.31
CA LEU A 373 -12.64 9.14 16.04
C LEU A 373 -11.89 9.73 14.85
N LEU A 374 -11.45 8.86 13.93
CA LEU A 374 -11.02 9.23 12.59
C LEU A 374 -11.89 8.50 11.55
N GLY A 375 -12.62 9.27 10.73
CA GLY A 375 -13.37 8.76 9.58
C GLY A 375 -12.62 9.02 8.29
N ILE A 376 -12.33 7.97 7.51
CA ILE A 376 -11.56 8.05 6.26
C ILE A 376 -12.46 7.78 5.07
N CYS A 377 -12.51 8.67 4.09
CA CYS A 377 -13.27 8.54 2.84
C CYS A 377 -14.76 8.24 3.13
N LEU A 378 -15.20 6.98 3.00
CA LEU A 378 -16.54 6.55 3.43
C LEU A 378 -16.81 6.95 4.89
N GLY A 379 -15.82 6.84 5.78
CA GLY A 379 -15.98 7.22 7.19
C GLY A 379 -16.35 8.69 7.38
N MET A 380 -15.77 9.61 6.61
CA MET A 380 -16.18 11.03 6.61
C MET A 380 -17.62 11.21 6.10
N GLN A 381 -17.99 10.49 5.04
CA GLN A 381 -19.33 10.54 4.48
C GLN A 381 -20.36 10.08 5.52
N LEU A 382 -20.06 9.02 6.26
CA LEU A 382 -20.93 8.50 7.32
C LEU A 382 -20.98 9.42 8.54
N ILE A 383 -19.89 10.10 8.89
CA ILE A 383 -19.88 11.20 9.88
C ILE A 383 -20.90 12.28 9.48
N THR A 384 -20.87 12.69 8.20
CA THR A 384 -21.80 13.71 7.69
C THR A 384 -23.26 13.25 7.76
N ILE A 385 -23.53 11.99 7.38
CA ILE A 385 -24.88 11.39 7.44
C ILE A 385 -25.37 11.28 8.90
N GLU A 386 -24.54 10.77 9.80
CA GLU A 386 -24.87 10.63 11.22
C GLU A 386 -25.19 12.00 11.83
N TYR A 387 -24.35 12.98 11.56
CA TYR A 387 -24.51 14.34 12.09
C TYR A 387 -25.79 15.02 11.56
N ALA A 388 -26.05 14.88 10.26
CA ALA A 388 -27.27 15.39 9.64
C ALA A 388 -28.53 14.76 10.26
N ARG A 389 -28.53 13.46 10.51
CA ARG A 389 -29.67 12.74 11.10
C ARG A 389 -29.91 13.06 12.56
N ASN A 390 -28.85 12.96 13.37
CA ASN A 390 -28.97 12.92 14.82
C ASN A 390 -28.73 14.28 15.50
N VAL A 391 -28.04 15.21 14.82
CA VAL A 391 -27.81 16.56 15.36
C VAL A 391 -28.66 17.60 14.63
N CYS A 392 -28.69 17.59 13.30
CA CYS A 392 -29.46 18.58 12.53
C CYS A 392 -30.93 18.19 12.33
N GLY A 393 -31.35 16.96 12.71
CA GLY A 393 -32.74 16.50 12.62
C GLY A 393 -33.22 16.13 11.21
N ILE A 394 -32.32 15.99 10.23
CA ILE A 394 -32.62 15.58 8.86
C ILE A 394 -32.67 14.04 8.81
N LYS A 395 -33.77 13.46 9.29
CA LYS A 395 -33.90 12.03 9.59
C LYS A 395 -33.65 11.09 8.42
N ASP A 396 -33.91 11.54 7.18
CA ASP A 396 -33.74 10.79 5.92
C ASP A 396 -32.46 11.21 5.16
N ALA A 397 -31.54 11.93 5.81
CA ALA A 397 -30.25 12.24 5.22
C ALA A 397 -29.49 10.97 4.83
N ASN A 398 -28.97 10.89 3.61
CA ASN A 398 -28.29 9.71 3.11
C ASN A 398 -27.25 10.06 2.02
N SER A 399 -26.63 9.03 1.45
CA SER A 399 -25.78 9.11 0.24
C SER A 399 -26.56 8.59 -0.96
N LEU A 400 -26.37 9.22 -2.13
CA LEU A 400 -26.85 8.67 -3.40
C LEU A 400 -26.16 7.36 -3.80
N GLU A 401 -25.05 6.99 -3.15
CA GLU A 401 -24.44 5.67 -3.32
C GLU A 401 -25.32 4.56 -2.74
N PHE A 402 -26.03 4.82 -1.65
CA PHE A 402 -26.82 3.81 -0.92
C PHE A 402 -28.30 3.86 -1.28
N ASP A 403 -28.79 5.02 -1.70
CA ASP A 403 -30.19 5.24 -2.10
C ASP A 403 -30.25 6.35 -3.16
N GLU A 404 -30.36 5.95 -4.42
CA GLU A 404 -30.44 6.87 -5.57
C GLU A 404 -31.68 7.78 -5.53
N LEU A 405 -32.72 7.39 -4.78
CA LEU A 405 -33.96 8.14 -4.61
C LEU A 405 -34.02 8.96 -3.32
N CYS A 406 -32.90 9.04 -2.60
CA CYS A 406 -32.77 9.77 -1.35
C CYS A 406 -33.25 11.22 -1.49
N LYS A 407 -34.15 11.66 -0.60
CA LYS A 407 -34.69 13.04 -0.60
C LYS A 407 -33.70 14.07 -0.11
N ASN A 408 -32.85 13.69 0.83
CA ASN A 408 -31.85 14.56 1.44
C ASN A 408 -30.44 13.96 1.24
N PRO A 409 -29.90 14.03 0.00
CA PRO A 409 -28.56 13.51 -0.31
C PRO A 409 -27.48 14.44 0.23
N VAL A 410 -27.10 14.25 1.50
CA VAL A 410 -25.98 15.00 2.12
C VAL A 410 -24.63 14.58 1.56
N ILE A 411 -24.59 13.41 0.92
CA ILE A 411 -23.47 12.92 0.09
C ILE A 411 -24.01 12.68 -1.32
N ASN A 412 -23.33 13.25 -2.32
CA ASN A 412 -23.76 13.28 -3.71
C ASN A 412 -22.70 12.72 -4.65
N LEU A 413 -23.12 12.29 -5.84
CA LEU A 413 -22.21 11.96 -6.94
C LEU A 413 -21.50 13.24 -7.41
N MET A 414 -20.20 13.16 -7.66
CA MET A 414 -19.45 14.29 -8.25
C MET A 414 -19.97 14.59 -9.67
N SER A 415 -20.03 15.86 -10.03
CA SER A 415 -20.64 16.34 -11.31
C SER A 415 -19.93 15.83 -12.57
N ASP A 416 -18.68 15.39 -12.45
CA ASP A 416 -17.85 14.86 -13.54
C ASP A 416 -17.75 13.33 -13.52
N GLN A 417 -18.54 12.64 -12.68
CA GLN A 417 -18.54 11.18 -12.58
C GLN A 417 -19.69 10.54 -13.36
N SER A 418 -19.39 9.37 -13.94
CA SER A 418 -20.34 8.47 -14.58
C SER A 418 -20.36 7.11 -13.88
N LEU A 419 -21.50 6.44 -13.92
CA LEU A 419 -21.67 5.06 -13.45
C LEU A 419 -21.56 4.01 -14.57
N GLU A 420 -21.32 4.44 -15.83
CA GLU A 420 -21.19 3.53 -16.96
C GLU A 420 -19.81 2.85 -16.99
N ASP A 421 -18.74 3.60 -16.68
CA ASP A 421 -17.38 3.07 -16.56
C ASP A 421 -16.90 3.12 -15.11
N MET A 422 -16.69 1.95 -14.49
CA MET A 422 -16.31 1.85 -13.08
C MET A 422 -14.81 1.91 -12.82
N GLY A 423 -13.97 1.48 -13.78
CA GLY A 423 -12.52 1.44 -13.61
C GLY A 423 -11.83 2.76 -13.98
N GLY A 424 -10.96 3.29 -13.11
CA GLY A 424 -10.10 4.44 -13.39
C GLY A 424 -10.83 5.78 -13.57
N THR A 425 -12.12 5.88 -13.22
CA THR A 425 -12.95 7.09 -13.45
C THR A 425 -13.24 7.88 -12.18
N GLN A 426 -12.81 7.40 -11.01
CA GLN A 426 -12.96 8.07 -9.74
C GLN A 426 -12.04 9.30 -9.64
N ARG A 427 -12.23 10.12 -8.61
CA ARG A 427 -11.23 11.12 -8.23
C ARG A 427 -10.04 10.41 -7.59
N LEU A 428 -8.94 10.31 -8.34
CA LEU A 428 -7.77 9.50 -8.04
C LEU A 428 -6.49 10.33 -7.95
N GLY A 429 -5.65 10.06 -6.96
CA GLY A 429 -4.33 10.68 -6.80
C GLY A 429 -4.32 11.90 -5.88
N ASP A 430 -3.25 12.68 -5.97
CA ASP A 430 -3.00 13.83 -5.11
C ASP A 430 -3.83 15.05 -5.52
N TYR A 431 -4.60 15.59 -4.56
CA TYR A 431 -5.31 16.86 -4.71
C TYR A 431 -4.98 17.81 -3.55
N GLU A 432 -5.06 19.10 -3.84
CA GLU A 432 -4.84 20.16 -2.86
C GLU A 432 -6.03 20.28 -1.92
N CYS A 433 -5.72 20.49 -0.63
CA CYS A 433 -6.69 20.81 0.40
C CYS A 433 -6.19 22.02 1.18
N GLN A 434 -6.96 23.12 1.13
CA GLN A 434 -6.75 24.32 1.94
C GLN A 434 -7.32 24.09 3.32
N LEU A 435 -6.50 24.24 4.36
CA LEU A 435 -6.91 24.07 5.75
C LEU A 435 -7.41 25.38 6.36
N ASN A 436 -8.49 25.32 7.11
CA ASN A 436 -9.03 26.45 7.85
C ASN A 436 -8.29 26.59 9.19
N SER A 437 -7.84 27.82 9.49
CA SER A 437 -7.11 28.13 10.73
C SER A 437 -7.96 27.82 11.98
N GLY A 438 -7.28 27.43 13.08
CA GLY A 438 -7.93 27.13 14.35
C GLY A 438 -8.53 25.73 14.48
N THR A 439 -8.45 24.91 13.43
CA THR A 439 -8.95 23.53 13.41
C THR A 439 -7.92 22.52 13.94
N HIS A 440 -8.36 21.31 14.33
CA HIS A 440 -7.44 20.23 14.69
C HIS A 440 -6.53 19.87 13.52
N ALA A 441 -7.09 19.72 12.32
CA ALA A 441 -6.32 19.43 11.12
C ALA A 441 -5.23 20.49 10.88
N ALA A 442 -5.56 21.78 10.92
CA ALA A 442 -4.57 22.85 10.70
C ALA A 442 -3.43 22.82 11.72
N ARG A 443 -3.74 22.56 13.01
CA ARG A 443 -2.72 22.42 14.05
C ARG A 443 -1.79 21.23 13.84
N LEU A 444 -2.35 20.08 13.44
CA LEU A 444 -1.59 18.85 13.22
C LEU A 444 -0.68 18.91 12.01
N TYR A 445 -1.17 19.42 10.89
CA TYR A 445 -0.35 19.57 9.68
C TYR A 445 0.67 20.72 9.76
N GLY A 446 0.37 21.77 10.52
CA GLY A 446 1.22 22.96 10.63
C GLY A 446 1.42 23.70 9.30
N LYS A 447 0.50 23.55 8.36
CA LYS A 447 0.51 24.14 7.01
C LYS A 447 -0.88 24.60 6.65
N GLU A 448 -0.98 25.59 5.75
CA GLU A 448 -2.26 26.07 5.24
C GLU A 448 -2.76 25.26 4.03
N LEU A 449 -1.84 24.79 3.20
CA LEU A 449 -2.13 23.99 2.02
C LEU A 449 -1.42 22.64 2.09
N ILE A 450 -2.19 21.57 1.93
CA ILE A 450 -1.69 20.19 1.90
C ILE A 450 -2.07 19.49 0.60
N LYS A 451 -1.43 18.37 0.31
CA LYS A 451 -1.79 17.46 -0.79
C LYS A 451 -1.97 16.07 -0.22
N GLU A 452 -3.12 15.47 -0.52
CA GLU A 452 -3.47 14.13 -0.04
C GLU A 452 -4.10 13.30 -1.17
N ARG A 453 -4.06 11.97 -1.03
CA ARG A 453 -4.52 11.04 -2.06
C ARG A 453 -5.99 10.72 -1.92
N HIS A 454 -6.69 10.78 -3.04
CA HIS A 454 -8.11 10.50 -3.15
C HIS A 454 -8.36 9.19 -3.91
N ARG A 455 -9.45 8.52 -3.53
CA ARG A 455 -10.04 7.39 -4.22
C ARG A 455 -11.53 7.33 -3.91
N HIS A 456 -12.32 8.19 -4.55
CA HIS A 456 -13.77 8.24 -4.30
C HIS A 456 -14.54 8.79 -5.51
N ARG A 457 -15.84 8.53 -5.53
CA ARG A 457 -16.79 8.97 -6.55
C ARG A 457 -17.86 9.90 -5.98
N TYR A 458 -18.21 9.69 -4.72
CA TYR A 458 -19.18 10.49 -3.99
C TYR A 458 -18.47 11.43 -3.03
N GLU A 459 -19.14 12.55 -2.72
CA GLU A 459 -18.57 13.63 -1.91
C GLU A 459 -19.61 14.38 -1.12
N PHE A 460 -19.16 15.21 -0.20
CA PHE A 460 -19.99 16.11 0.62
C PHE A 460 -20.81 17.05 -0.27
N ASN A 461 -22.14 17.09 -0.07
CA ASN A 461 -23.02 17.98 -0.81
C ASN A 461 -23.07 19.37 -0.18
N ASN A 462 -22.48 20.35 -0.85
CA ASN A 462 -22.39 21.74 -0.37
C ASN A 462 -23.74 22.41 -0.12
N ASN A 463 -24.86 21.89 -0.68
CA ASN A 463 -26.19 22.42 -0.39
C ASN A 463 -26.61 22.24 1.08
N TYR A 464 -25.97 21.31 1.79
CA TYR A 464 -26.24 21.06 3.22
C TYR A 464 -25.18 21.66 4.13
N LYS A 465 -24.14 22.33 3.58
CA LYS A 465 -23.01 22.85 4.33
C LYS A 465 -23.44 23.82 5.44
N ASP A 466 -24.30 24.78 5.10
CA ASP A 466 -24.69 25.83 6.03
C ASP A 466 -25.44 25.25 7.24
N VAL A 467 -26.44 24.37 7.01
CA VAL A 467 -27.19 23.75 8.10
C VAL A 467 -26.30 22.86 8.99
N LEU A 468 -25.33 22.17 8.45
CA LEU A 468 -24.38 21.35 9.23
C LEU A 468 -23.46 22.23 10.07
N VAL A 469 -22.95 23.33 9.50
CA VAL A 469 -22.05 24.26 10.18
C VAL A 469 -22.79 25.04 11.27
N GLU A 470 -24.01 25.52 11.04
CA GLU A 470 -24.85 26.20 12.04
C GLU A 470 -25.15 25.29 13.23
N ASN A 471 -25.19 23.98 13.05
CA ASN A 471 -25.37 23.01 14.14
C ASN A 471 -24.05 22.51 14.76
N GLY A 472 -22.88 23.10 14.40
CA GLY A 472 -21.60 22.87 15.08
C GLY A 472 -20.61 21.94 14.38
N LEU A 473 -20.93 21.39 13.20
CA LEU A 473 -19.94 20.71 12.38
C LEU A 473 -19.00 21.75 11.74
N LYS A 474 -17.70 21.58 11.89
CA LYS A 474 -16.71 22.48 11.25
C LYS A 474 -16.20 21.88 9.94
N VAL A 475 -16.13 22.71 8.91
CA VAL A 475 -15.34 22.43 7.71
C VAL A 475 -13.89 22.82 8.02
N ALA A 476 -13.03 21.85 8.19
CA ALA A 476 -11.62 22.05 8.53
C ALA A 476 -10.71 22.13 7.31
N GLY A 477 -11.13 21.58 6.17
CA GLY A 477 -10.39 21.65 4.92
C GLY A 477 -11.31 21.57 3.70
N PHE A 478 -10.89 22.20 2.62
CA PHE A 478 -11.60 22.19 1.35
C PHE A 478 -10.65 22.25 0.16
N ASN A 479 -11.07 21.69 -0.97
CA ASN A 479 -10.33 21.83 -2.23
C ASN A 479 -10.55 23.23 -2.81
N PRO A 480 -9.50 24.03 -3.03
CA PRO A 480 -9.65 25.43 -3.45
C PRO A 480 -10.16 25.59 -4.89
N GLU A 481 -9.89 24.64 -5.78
CA GLU A 481 -10.30 24.72 -7.17
C GLU A 481 -11.78 24.39 -7.38
N ARG A 482 -12.27 23.37 -6.66
CA ARG A 482 -13.63 22.84 -6.82
C ARG A 482 -14.58 23.21 -5.67
N ASN A 483 -14.08 23.86 -4.63
CA ASN A 483 -14.82 24.18 -3.39
C ASN A 483 -15.47 22.95 -2.74
N LEU A 484 -14.80 21.78 -2.81
CA LEU A 484 -15.27 20.54 -2.21
C LEU A 484 -14.81 20.46 -0.75
N VAL A 485 -15.68 20.01 0.14
CA VAL A 485 -15.33 19.78 1.54
C VAL A 485 -14.48 18.53 1.65
N GLU A 486 -13.27 18.66 2.19
CA GLU A 486 -12.27 17.58 2.30
C GLU A 486 -12.07 17.08 3.73
N ILE A 487 -12.31 17.96 4.73
CA ILE A 487 -12.17 17.60 6.15
C ILE A 487 -13.31 18.24 6.93
N VAL A 488 -13.95 17.44 7.78
CA VAL A 488 -14.93 17.88 8.77
C VAL A 488 -14.48 17.52 10.18
N GLU A 489 -14.81 18.34 11.18
CA GLU A 489 -14.48 18.07 12.58
C GLU A 489 -15.50 18.66 13.56
N ILE A 490 -15.50 18.16 14.81
CA ILE A 490 -16.22 18.75 15.94
C ILE A 490 -15.20 19.35 16.92
N GLU A 491 -15.27 20.66 17.15
CA GLU A 491 -14.30 21.39 17.99
C GLU A 491 -14.32 20.95 19.46
N ASP A 492 -15.52 20.82 20.05
CA ASP A 492 -15.72 20.47 21.45
C ASP A 492 -15.58 18.95 21.73
N HIS A 493 -14.92 18.21 20.83
CA HIS A 493 -14.62 16.81 20.99
C HIS A 493 -13.11 16.60 21.14
N PRO A 494 -12.63 15.67 21.99
CA PRO A 494 -11.20 15.41 22.14
C PRO A 494 -10.48 15.18 20.80
N TYR A 495 -11.09 14.42 19.90
CA TYR A 495 -10.68 14.24 18.51
C TYR A 495 -11.84 13.61 17.72
N TYR A 496 -12.42 14.34 16.79
CA TYR A 496 -13.48 13.85 15.92
C TYR A 496 -13.28 14.47 14.55
N VAL A 497 -12.61 13.73 13.70
CA VAL A 497 -12.16 14.20 12.39
C VAL A 497 -12.59 13.22 11.31
N GLY A 498 -13.17 13.74 10.23
CA GLY A 498 -13.44 13.01 9.01
C GLY A 498 -12.69 13.62 7.84
N CYS A 499 -12.03 12.83 7.00
CA CYS A 499 -11.37 13.27 5.78
C CYS A 499 -11.83 12.49 4.56
N GLN A 500 -12.03 13.18 3.42
CA GLN A 500 -12.48 12.54 2.16
C GLN A 500 -11.36 11.79 1.46
N PHE A 501 -10.14 12.22 1.64
CA PHE A 501 -8.94 11.57 1.13
C PHE A 501 -8.50 10.38 1.99
N HIS A 502 -7.47 9.67 1.53
CA HIS A 502 -6.87 8.51 2.18
C HIS A 502 -5.50 8.86 2.78
N PRO A 503 -5.44 9.39 4.02
CA PRO A 503 -4.20 9.82 4.67
C PRO A 503 -3.25 8.64 4.94
N GLU A 504 -3.76 7.41 5.03
CA GLU A 504 -2.96 6.20 5.22
C GLU A 504 -1.94 5.99 4.11
N PHE A 505 -2.21 6.41 2.87
CA PHE A 505 -1.29 6.23 1.75
C PHE A 505 -0.06 7.13 1.81
N THR A 506 -0.14 8.25 2.53
CA THR A 506 0.96 9.20 2.66
C THR A 506 1.77 9.03 3.95
N SER A 507 1.35 8.12 4.84
CA SER A 507 2.08 7.80 6.06
C SER A 507 3.40 7.07 5.78
N ARG A 508 4.45 7.44 6.50
CA ARG A 508 5.79 6.84 6.39
C ARG A 508 6.31 6.45 7.78
N PRO A 509 7.14 5.43 7.92
CA PRO A 509 7.65 5.00 9.22
C PRO A 509 8.50 6.07 9.92
N ASN A 510 9.19 6.91 9.17
CA ASN A 510 9.97 8.05 9.67
C ASN A 510 9.17 9.37 9.74
N ARG A 511 7.96 9.39 9.20
CA ARG A 511 7.09 10.58 9.14
C ARG A 511 5.62 10.14 9.19
N ALA A 512 5.13 9.89 10.38
CA ALA A 512 3.74 9.51 10.60
C ALA A 512 2.78 10.59 10.09
N GLN A 513 1.66 10.16 9.53
CA GLN A 513 0.66 11.05 8.98
C GLN A 513 -0.07 11.81 10.09
N PRO A 514 -0.25 13.15 9.96
CA PRO A 514 -0.73 14.00 11.06
C PRO A 514 -2.10 13.62 11.63
N LEU A 515 -3.08 13.21 10.80
CA LEU A 515 -4.40 12.84 11.30
C LEU A 515 -4.35 11.54 12.14
N PHE A 516 -3.49 10.59 11.78
CA PHE A 516 -3.26 9.41 12.60
C PHE A 516 -2.55 9.75 13.90
N GLN A 517 -1.57 10.67 13.88
CA GLN A 517 -0.93 11.16 15.11
C GLN A 517 -1.94 11.83 16.04
N GLY A 518 -2.87 12.64 15.49
CA GLY A 518 -3.92 13.29 16.27
C GLY A 518 -4.84 12.28 16.95
N LEU A 519 -5.31 11.26 16.22
CA LEU A 519 -6.13 10.18 16.80
C LEU A 519 -5.40 9.48 17.95
N ILE A 520 -4.16 9.07 17.71
CA ILE A 520 -3.36 8.29 18.67
C ILE A 520 -3.03 9.13 19.91
N SER A 521 -2.69 10.43 19.75
CA SER A 521 -2.46 11.32 20.86
C SER A 521 -3.72 11.48 21.72
N ALA A 522 -4.87 11.70 21.12
CA ALA A 522 -6.14 11.83 21.84
C ALA A 522 -6.57 10.52 22.52
N ALA A 523 -6.31 9.37 21.89
CA ALA A 523 -6.56 8.05 22.49
C ALA A 523 -5.66 7.82 23.71
N HIS A 524 -4.39 8.21 23.61
CA HIS A 524 -3.44 8.13 24.73
C HIS A 524 -3.89 9.01 25.91
N ASP A 525 -4.26 10.28 25.64
CA ASP A 525 -4.74 11.19 26.67
C ASP A 525 -6.01 10.66 27.35
N ARG A 526 -6.94 10.08 26.58
CA ARG A 526 -8.14 9.42 27.08
C ARG A 526 -7.81 8.28 28.04
N LYS A 527 -6.78 7.46 27.74
CA LYS A 527 -6.42 6.28 28.52
C LYS A 527 -5.59 6.62 29.76
N TYR A 528 -4.57 7.48 29.60
CA TYR A 528 -3.51 7.66 30.60
C TYR A 528 -3.52 9.01 31.32
N ASN A 529 -4.20 10.03 30.78
CA ASN A 529 -4.23 11.40 31.33
C ASN A 529 -5.61 11.80 31.89
N LYS A 530 -6.40 10.83 32.38
CA LYS A 530 -7.73 11.07 32.99
C LYS A 530 -7.64 11.84 34.29
#